data_e12675b0e76b7764ecb7a0205b6eff34
#
_entry.id   e12675b0e76b7764ecb7a0205b6eff34
#
_cell.length_a   1.000
_cell.length_b   1.000
_cell.length_c   1.000
_cell.angle_alpha   90.00
_cell.angle_beta   90.00
_cell.angle_gamma   90.00
#
_symmetry.space_group_name_H-M   'P 1'
#
loop_
_entity.id
_entity.type
_entity.pdbx_description
1 polymer ?
#
loop_
_entity_poly.entity_id
_entity_poly.type
_entity_poly.pdbx_seq_one_letter_code
_entity_poly.pdbx_strand_id
1 'polypeptide(L)'
;YLTTEVEVAEDTNVSKDLEQLALGLVKKFERLQILNKKDLSENSNNFKKLRDPSLIAHNIAANLNIQIFEKQELLEITDLKKRLEKIHSFIEKETSVISVEKKIRGRVKNQMEKTQREYYLNEQLKAIQKELGEIDEGKDELTTLSKSIADAKMPKLAKEKCLSELKKLKSMSPMSAEAT
;
A
#
# COMPACT_ATOMS: atom_id res chain seq x y z
N TYR A 1 -50.91 6.32 9.58
CA TYR A 1 -50.20 6.62 8.35
C TYR A 1 -49.46 7.95 8.53
N LEU A 2 -48.15 7.97 8.24
CA LEU A 2 -47.38 9.20 8.20
C LEU A 2 -47.59 9.82 6.79
N THR A 3 -48.17 10.99 6.71
CA THR A 3 -48.29 11.76 5.47
C THR A 3 -47.31 12.92 5.55
N THR A 4 -46.64 13.22 4.45
CA THR A 4 -45.73 14.34 4.32
C THR A 4 -46.08 15.15 3.09
N GLU A 5 -45.95 16.47 3.15
CA GLU A 5 -45.99 17.33 1.97
C GLU A 5 -44.60 17.31 1.33
N VAL A 6 -44.55 17.11 0.02
CA VAL A 6 -43.29 16.99 -0.73
C VAL A 6 -43.29 18.07 -1.81
N GLU A 7 -42.27 18.89 -1.82
CA GLU A 7 -41.96 19.81 -2.90
C GLU A 7 -40.92 19.17 -3.83
N VAL A 8 -41.19 19.12 -5.12
CA VAL A 8 -40.29 18.56 -6.10
C VAL A 8 -39.23 19.58 -6.48
N ALA A 9 -37.99 19.34 -6.13
CA ALA A 9 -36.84 20.15 -6.57
C ALA A 9 -36.41 19.72 -7.97
N GLU A 10 -36.59 20.61 -8.96
CA GLU A 10 -36.10 20.36 -10.32
C GLU A 10 -34.62 20.76 -10.45
N ASP A 11 -33.86 19.98 -11.22
CA ASP A 11 -32.47 20.32 -11.51
C ASP A 11 -32.39 21.56 -12.41
N THR A 12 -31.65 22.56 -11.95
CA THR A 12 -31.43 23.82 -12.69
C THR A 12 -30.28 23.66 -13.69
N ASN A 13 -30.41 24.28 -14.88
CA ASN A 13 -29.36 24.44 -15.89
C ASN A 13 -28.90 23.16 -16.61
N VAL A 14 -29.77 22.51 -17.35
CA VAL A 14 -29.34 21.46 -18.29
C VAL A 14 -28.83 22.11 -19.58
N SER A 15 -27.50 22.04 -19.82
CA SER A 15 -26.85 22.54 -21.04
C SER A 15 -26.08 21.40 -21.75
N LYS A 16 -25.82 21.56 -23.05
CA LYS A 16 -25.05 20.58 -23.82
C LYS A 16 -23.63 20.34 -23.28
N ASP A 17 -23.06 21.34 -22.62
CA ASP A 17 -21.73 21.22 -21.98
C ASP A 17 -21.76 20.28 -20.78
N LEU A 18 -22.90 20.23 -20.08
CA LEU A 18 -23.10 19.29 -18.96
C LEU A 18 -23.25 17.85 -19.41
N GLU A 19 -23.82 17.62 -20.60
CA GLU A 19 -23.87 16.27 -21.18
C GLU A 19 -22.47 15.73 -21.47
N GLN A 20 -21.58 16.57 -22.03
CA GLN A 20 -20.19 16.18 -22.28
C GLN A 20 -19.43 15.92 -20.98
N LEU A 21 -19.66 16.76 -19.96
CA LEU A 21 -19.05 16.60 -18.65
C LEU A 21 -19.50 15.30 -17.97
N ALA A 22 -20.81 15.00 -18.03
CA ALA A 22 -21.38 13.76 -17.50
C ALA A 22 -20.81 12.52 -18.20
N LEU A 23 -20.70 12.54 -19.54
CA LEU A 23 -20.08 11.46 -20.30
C LEU A 23 -18.59 11.28 -19.96
N GLY A 24 -17.89 12.39 -19.71
CA GLY A 24 -16.51 12.36 -19.21
C GLY A 24 -16.39 11.68 -17.85
N LEU A 25 -17.36 11.95 -16.96
CA LEU A 25 -17.44 11.32 -15.64
C LEU A 25 -17.70 9.81 -15.72
N VAL A 26 -18.57 9.37 -16.63
CA VAL A 26 -18.83 7.93 -16.84
C VAL A 26 -17.52 7.22 -17.16
N LYS A 27 -16.73 7.74 -18.09
CA LYS A 27 -15.43 7.13 -18.47
C LYS A 27 -14.46 7.08 -17.27
N LYS A 28 -14.40 8.13 -16.47
CA LYS A 28 -13.56 8.16 -15.26
C LYS A 28 -14.04 7.14 -14.22
N PHE A 29 -15.35 7.04 -14.04
CA PHE A 29 -15.96 6.09 -13.13
C PHE A 29 -15.75 4.63 -13.56
N GLU A 30 -15.92 4.32 -14.85
CA GLU A 30 -15.59 3.00 -15.40
C GLU A 30 -14.13 2.62 -15.12
N ARG A 31 -13.21 3.58 -15.31
CA ARG A 31 -11.79 3.38 -15.00
C ARG A 31 -11.54 3.11 -13.51
N LEU A 32 -12.24 3.81 -12.62
CA LEU A 32 -12.20 3.58 -11.19
C LEU A 32 -12.69 2.17 -10.82
N GLN A 33 -13.79 1.71 -11.43
CA GLN A 33 -14.32 0.36 -11.18
C GLN A 33 -13.35 -0.74 -11.65
N ILE A 34 -12.69 -0.57 -12.79
CA ILE A 34 -11.64 -1.47 -13.26
C ILE A 34 -10.49 -1.53 -12.24
N LEU A 35 -10.06 -0.40 -11.69
CA LEU A 35 -9.02 -0.35 -10.67
C LEU A 35 -9.42 -1.06 -9.38
N ASN A 36 -10.70 -0.98 -9.00
CA ASN A 36 -11.30 -1.65 -7.84
C ASN A 36 -11.57 -3.15 -8.07
N LYS A 37 -11.33 -3.68 -9.27
CA LYS A 37 -11.66 -5.06 -9.67
C LYS A 37 -13.15 -5.41 -9.45
N LYS A 38 -14.03 -4.44 -9.52
CA LYS A 38 -15.48 -4.70 -9.51
C LYS A 38 -15.90 -5.15 -10.90
N ASP A 39 -16.72 -6.19 -10.97
CA ASP A 39 -17.26 -6.68 -12.24
C ASP A 39 -18.09 -5.61 -12.94
N LEU A 40 -17.63 -5.26 -14.16
CA LEU A 40 -18.25 -4.21 -14.97
C LEU A 40 -19.53 -4.68 -15.69
N SER A 41 -19.81 -5.99 -15.65
CA SER A 41 -20.75 -6.62 -16.58
C SER A 41 -22.19 -6.13 -16.50
N GLU A 42 -22.69 -5.72 -15.36
CA GLU A 42 -24.09 -5.28 -15.21
C GLU A 42 -24.23 -3.75 -15.21
N ASN A 43 -23.31 -3.04 -14.57
CA ASN A 43 -23.43 -1.59 -14.37
C ASN A 43 -23.01 -0.77 -15.60
N SER A 44 -21.97 -1.19 -16.33
CA SER A 44 -21.45 -0.40 -17.47
C SER A 44 -22.43 -0.32 -18.66
N ASN A 45 -23.23 -1.36 -18.86
CA ASN A 45 -24.27 -1.34 -19.92
C ASN A 45 -25.42 -0.38 -19.62
N ASN A 46 -25.68 -0.12 -18.35
CA ASN A 46 -26.74 0.82 -17.94
C ASN A 46 -26.31 2.28 -18.14
N PHE A 47 -25.04 2.62 -17.86
CA PHE A 47 -24.52 4.00 -18.04
C PHE A 47 -24.51 4.42 -19.52
N LYS A 48 -24.21 3.51 -20.45
CA LYS A 48 -24.18 3.81 -21.90
C LYS A 48 -25.55 4.14 -22.50
N LYS A 49 -26.63 3.71 -21.83
CA LYS A 49 -28.01 3.97 -22.26
C LYS A 49 -28.57 5.29 -21.69
N LEU A 50 -27.96 5.80 -20.63
CA LEU A 50 -28.40 7.04 -20.00
C LEU A 50 -27.82 8.23 -20.76
N ARG A 51 -28.72 9.12 -21.24
CA ARG A 51 -28.33 10.38 -21.88
C ARG A 51 -28.53 11.58 -20.97
N ASP A 52 -29.39 11.42 -19.97
CA ASP A 52 -29.70 12.48 -19.01
C ASP A 52 -28.53 12.66 -18.00
N PRO A 53 -27.89 13.84 -17.96
CA PRO A 53 -26.79 14.12 -17.04
C PRO A 53 -27.19 13.98 -15.57
N SER A 54 -28.43 14.27 -15.20
CA SER A 54 -28.92 14.14 -13.83
C SER A 54 -28.98 12.67 -13.42
N LEU A 55 -29.56 11.81 -14.25
CA LEU A 55 -29.60 10.37 -14.01
C LEU A 55 -28.20 9.76 -13.94
N ILE A 56 -27.27 10.22 -14.78
CA ILE A 56 -25.87 9.79 -14.75
C ILE A 56 -25.24 10.16 -13.39
N ALA A 57 -25.44 11.41 -12.94
CA ALA A 57 -24.92 11.88 -11.64
C ALA A 57 -25.43 11.03 -10.47
N HIS A 58 -26.72 10.75 -10.41
CA HIS A 58 -27.34 9.94 -9.37
C HIS A 58 -26.81 8.49 -9.37
N ASN A 59 -26.72 7.88 -10.55
CA ASN A 59 -26.23 6.52 -10.68
C ASN A 59 -24.74 6.40 -10.28
N ILE A 60 -23.89 7.35 -10.64
CA ILE A 60 -22.50 7.37 -10.23
C ILE A 60 -22.42 7.56 -8.70
N ALA A 61 -23.12 8.53 -8.14
CA ALA A 61 -23.14 8.81 -6.70
C ALA A 61 -23.59 7.59 -5.87
N ALA A 62 -24.60 6.87 -6.33
CA ALA A 62 -25.08 5.66 -5.67
C ALA A 62 -24.00 4.56 -5.59
N ASN A 63 -23.20 4.42 -6.65
CA ASN A 63 -22.19 3.37 -6.78
C ASN A 63 -20.78 3.77 -6.26
N LEU A 64 -20.54 5.05 -5.93
CA LEU A 64 -19.33 5.51 -5.29
C LEU A 64 -19.22 4.98 -3.85
N ASN A 65 -17.99 4.62 -3.47
CA ASN A 65 -17.68 4.17 -2.11
C ASN A 65 -17.32 5.37 -1.21
N ILE A 66 -18.30 6.25 -1.01
CA ILE A 66 -18.19 7.45 -0.17
C ILE A 66 -19.07 7.32 1.07
N GLN A 67 -18.79 8.14 2.09
CA GLN A 67 -19.53 8.12 3.36
C GLN A 67 -20.98 8.59 3.17
N ILE A 68 -21.88 8.15 4.06
CA ILE A 68 -23.31 8.45 3.96
C ILE A 68 -23.56 9.96 3.97
N PHE A 69 -22.83 10.71 4.79
CA PHE A 69 -22.96 12.18 4.84
C PHE A 69 -22.50 12.85 3.54
N GLU A 70 -21.47 12.32 2.87
CA GLU A 70 -21.01 12.82 1.55
C GLU A 70 -22.07 12.53 0.46
N LYS A 71 -22.78 11.39 0.55
CA LYS A 71 -23.92 11.08 -0.33
C LYS A 71 -25.08 12.04 -0.08
N GLN A 72 -25.36 12.34 1.18
CA GLN A 72 -26.40 13.30 1.56
C GLN A 72 -26.08 14.71 1.03
N GLU A 73 -24.82 15.15 1.18
CA GLU A 73 -24.35 16.42 0.63
C GLU A 73 -24.56 16.50 -0.90
N LEU A 74 -24.33 15.40 -1.64
CA LEU A 74 -24.59 15.36 -3.08
C LEU A 74 -26.07 15.47 -3.43
N LEU A 75 -26.96 14.91 -2.59
CA LEU A 75 -28.42 15.03 -2.78
C LEU A 75 -28.94 16.45 -2.52
N GLU A 76 -28.32 17.17 -1.60
CA GLU A 76 -28.69 18.54 -1.26
C GLU A 76 -28.30 19.58 -2.32
N ILE A 77 -27.32 19.22 -3.20
CA ILE A 77 -26.91 20.11 -4.29
C ILE A 77 -27.91 20.05 -5.42
N THR A 78 -28.74 21.10 -5.56
CA THR A 78 -29.75 21.26 -6.64
C THR A 78 -29.12 21.69 -7.98
N ASP A 79 -27.96 22.38 -7.95
CA ASP A 79 -27.22 22.77 -9.16
C ASP A 79 -26.49 21.55 -9.75
N LEU A 80 -26.95 21.10 -10.92
CA LEU A 80 -26.40 19.93 -11.60
C LEU A 80 -24.89 20.06 -11.91
N LYS A 81 -24.44 21.25 -12.29
CA LYS A 81 -23.01 21.49 -12.58
C LYS A 81 -22.17 21.28 -11.33
N LYS A 82 -22.53 21.87 -10.22
CA LYS A 82 -21.83 21.73 -8.94
C LYS A 82 -21.84 20.27 -8.46
N ARG A 83 -22.97 19.57 -8.64
CA ARG A 83 -23.11 18.14 -8.29
C ARG A 83 -22.13 17.29 -9.11
N LEU A 84 -22.04 17.50 -10.42
CA LEU A 84 -21.10 16.79 -11.29
C LEU A 84 -19.64 17.10 -10.95
N GLU A 85 -19.30 18.36 -10.65
CA GLU A 85 -17.96 18.76 -10.20
C GLU A 85 -17.60 18.10 -8.87
N LYS A 86 -18.52 18.02 -7.93
CA LYS A 86 -18.32 17.34 -6.65
C LYS A 86 -18.09 15.84 -6.82
N ILE A 87 -18.91 15.17 -7.66
CA ILE A 87 -18.73 13.77 -8.01
C ILE A 87 -17.36 13.54 -8.66
N HIS A 88 -16.93 14.45 -9.54
CA HIS A 88 -15.62 14.41 -10.17
C HIS A 88 -14.51 14.41 -9.11
N SER A 89 -14.60 15.29 -8.12
CA SER A 89 -13.60 15.37 -7.06
C SER A 89 -13.52 14.08 -6.22
N PHE A 90 -14.67 13.45 -5.95
CA PHE A 90 -14.71 12.16 -5.25
C PHE A 90 -14.06 11.03 -6.06
N ILE A 91 -14.34 10.95 -7.36
CA ILE A 91 -13.73 9.95 -8.25
C ILE A 91 -12.20 10.14 -8.29
N GLU A 92 -11.71 11.37 -8.37
CA GLU A 92 -10.27 11.63 -8.39
C GLU A 92 -9.60 11.28 -7.05
N LYS A 93 -10.24 11.62 -5.93
CA LYS A 93 -9.78 11.26 -4.59
C LYS A 93 -9.66 9.74 -4.45
N GLU A 94 -10.70 9.00 -4.80
CA GLU A 94 -10.72 7.54 -4.69
C GLU A 94 -9.69 6.89 -5.65
N THR A 95 -9.59 7.38 -6.88
CA THR A 95 -8.57 6.92 -7.84
C THR A 95 -7.15 7.13 -7.31
N SER A 96 -6.90 8.27 -6.68
CA SER A 96 -5.60 8.59 -6.08
C SER A 96 -5.27 7.64 -4.93
N VAL A 97 -6.22 7.37 -4.04
CA VAL A 97 -6.05 6.43 -2.92
C VAL A 97 -5.69 5.04 -3.45
N ILE A 98 -6.45 4.50 -4.40
CA ILE A 98 -6.19 3.17 -4.98
C ILE A 98 -4.82 3.12 -5.66
N SER A 99 -4.42 4.18 -6.36
CA SER A 99 -3.11 4.25 -7.01
C SER A 99 -1.96 4.19 -6.00
N VAL A 100 -2.11 4.87 -4.86
CA VAL A 100 -1.13 4.84 -3.76
C VAL A 100 -1.10 3.47 -3.11
N GLU A 101 -2.25 2.88 -2.81
CA GLU A 101 -2.33 1.51 -2.26
C GLU A 101 -1.64 0.49 -3.18
N LYS A 102 -1.88 0.57 -4.48
CA LYS A 102 -1.23 -0.31 -5.46
C LYS A 102 0.28 -0.15 -5.47
N LYS A 103 0.78 1.09 -5.37
CA LYS A 103 2.22 1.36 -5.25
C LYS A 103 2.81 0.80 -3.96
N ILE A 104 2.10 0.97 -2.83
CA ILE A 104 2.54 0.44 -1.53
C ILE A 104 2.59 -1.09 -1.57
N ARG A 105 1.53 -1.74 -2.04
CA ARG A 105 1.50 -3.21 -2.18
C ARG A 105 2.63 -3.73 -3.07
N GLY A 106 2.91 -3.04 -4.18
CA GLY A 106 4.03 -3.38 -5.07
C GLY A 106 5.39 -3.28 -4.35
N ARG A 107 5.62 -2.21 -3.60
CA ARG A 107 6.86 -2.03 -2.81
C ARG A 107 7.01 -3.11 -1.74
N VAL A 108 5.95 -3.37 -0.98
CA VAL A 108 5.94 -4.41 0.06
C VAL A 108 6.25 -5.78 -0.54
N LYS A 109 5.60 -6.13 -1.67
CA LYS A 109 5.86 -7.39 -2.36
C LYS A 109 7.32 -7.51 -2.79
N ASN A 110 7.87 -6.48 -3.44
CA ASN A 110 9.27 -6.47 -3.87
C ASN A 110 10.24 -6.57 -2.69
N GLN A 111 9.92 -5.90 -1.57
CA GLN A 111 10.74 -5.99 -0.36
C GLN A 111 10.70 -7.39 0.25
N MET A 112 9.53 -8.01 0.31
CA MET A 112 9.39 -9.39 0.80
C MET A 112 10.16 -10.37 -0.08
N GLU A 113 10.04 -10.26 -1.40
CA GLU A 113 10.77 -11.12 -2.35
C GLU A 113 12.28 -10.96 -2.19
N LYS A 114 12.77 -9.72 -2.00
CA LYS A 114 14.18 -9.43 -1.75
C LYS A 114 14.67 -10.07 -0.45
N THR A 115 13.94 -9.86 0.65
CA THR A 115 14.29 -10.42 1.96
C THR A 115 14.29 -11.95 1.93
N GLN A 116 13.29 -12.55 1.28
CA GLN A 116 13.21 -14.01 1.14
C GLN A 116 14.39 -14.58 0.33
N ARG A 117 14.78 -13.87 -0.74
CA ARG A 117 15.96 -14.25 -1.52
C ARG A 117 17.26 -14.11 -0.72
N GLU A 118 17.41 -13.02 0.03
CA GLU A 118 18.57 -12.82 0.92
C GLU A 118 18.65 -13.91 2.00
N TYR A 119 17.52 -14.26 2.60
CA TYR A 119 17.45 -15.37 3.55
C TYR A 119 17.90 -16.70 2.93
N TYR A 120 17.36 -17.03 1.76
CA TYR A 120 17.70 -18.26 1.04
C TYR A 120 19.19 -18.32 0.69
N LEU A 121 19.76 -17.22 0.19
CA LEU A 121 21.18 -17.15 -0.13
C LEU A 121 22.07 -17.28 1.12
N ASN A 122 21.66 -16.68 2.24
CA ASN A 122 22.38 -16.82 3.51
C ASN A 122 22.34 -18.27 4.04
N GLU A 123 21.21 -18.95 3.92
CA GLU A 123 21.12 -20.36 4.32
C GLU A 123 21.95 -21.28 3.40
N GLN A 124 21.97 -21.01 2.08
CA GLN A 124 22.87 -21.71 1.18
C GLN A 124 24.35 -21.47 1.55
N LEU A 125 24.72 -20.23 1.85
CA LEU A 125 26.08 -19.88 2.24
C LEU A 125 26.49 -20.62 3.52
N LYS A 126 25.61 -20.66 4.54
CA LYS A 126 25.85 -21.44 5.76
C LYS A 126 26.01 -22.92 5.50
N ALA A 127 25.18 -23.50 4.60
CA ALA A 127 25.28 -24.92 4.24
C ALA A 127 26.61 -25.21 3.56
N ILE A 128 27.04 -24.38 2.62
CA ILE A 128 28.31 -24.52 1.93
C ILE A 128 29.49 -24.37 2.90
N GLN A 129 29.45 -23.38 3.79
CA GLN A 129 30.47 -23.19 4.84
C GLN A 129 30.58 -24.41 5.76
N LYS A 130 29.43 -25.02 6.10
CA LYS A 130 29.40 -26.23 6.90
C LYS A 130 30.00 -27.45 6.16
N GLU A 131 29.74 -27.58 4.86
CA GLU A 131 30.32 -28.65 4.04
C GLU A 131 31.83 -28.46 3.83
N LEU A 132 32.31 -27.21 3.76
CA LEU A 132 33.74 -26.88 3.66
C LEU A 132 34.50 -26.99 5.00
N GLY A 133 33.80 -27.26 6.11
CA GLY A 133 34.44 -27.39 7.44
C GLY A 133 34.79 -26.05 8.11
N GLU A 134 34.58 -24.91 7.44
CA GLU A 134 35.00 -23.59 7.92
C GLU A 134 34.20 -23.07 9.14
N ILE A 135 33.06 -23.68 9.47
CA ILE A 135 32.21 -23.20 10.57
C ILE A 135 32.59 -23.76 11.93
N ASP A 136 33.21 -24.94 11.96
CA ASP A 136 33.59 -25.56 13.26
C ASP A 136 34.89 -25.00 13.81
N GLU A 137 35.90 -24.73 12.97
CA GLU A 137 37.16 -24.15 13.45
C GLU A 137 36.99 -22.73 14.01
N GLY A 138 36.28 -21.84 13.33
CA GLY A 138 36.09 -20.47 13.80
C GLY A 138 35.22 -20.32 15.07
N LYS A 139 34.31 -21.28 15.32
CA LYS A 139 33.53 -21.29 16.58
C LYS A 139 34.35 -21.77 17.75
N ASP A 140 35.23 -22.74 17.54
CA ASP A 140 36.11 -23.24 18.58
C ASP A 140 37.17 -22.19 18.98
N GLU A 141 37.71 -21.44 18.03
CA GLU A 141 38.60 -20.31 18.32
C GLU A 141 37.94 -19.20 19.13
N LEU A 142 36.76 -18.75 18.72
CA LEU A 142 36.00 -17.70 19.44
C LEU A 142 35.56 -18.15 20.84
N THR A 143 35.24 -19.43 21.02
CA THR A 143 34.91 -19.98 22.34
C THR A 143 36.13 -20.12 23.21
N THR A 144 37.27 -20.51 22.64
CA THR A 144 38.58 -20.58 23.33
C THR A 144 39.06 -19.21 23.73
N LEU A 145 38.97 -18.22 22.85
CA LEU A 145 39.29 -16.81 23.13
C LEU A 145 38.42 -16.25 24.24
N SER A 146 37.13 -16.55 24.23
CA SER A 146 36.19 -16.15 25.28
C SER A 146 36.54 -16.72 26.67
N LYS A 147 36.94 -17.99 26.70
CA LYS A 147 37.43 -18.64 27.94
C LYS A 147 38.75 -18.04 28.39
N SER A 148 39.70 -17.79 27.51
CA SER A 148 40.99 -17.17 27.82
C SER A 148 40.80 -15.77 28.39
N ILE A 149 39.84 -14.96 27.87
CA ILE A 149 39.53 -13.64 28.42
C ILE A 149 38.86 -13.75 29.81
N ALA A 150 38.09 -14.80 30.05
CA ALA A 150 37.44 -15.02 31.33
C ALA A 150 38.45 -15.39 32.44
N ASP A 151 39.42 -16.24 32.06
CA ASP A 151 40.45 -16.83 32.95
C ASP A 151 41.62 -15.88 33.19
N ALA A 152 41.89 -14.97 32.25
CA ALA A 152 42.92 -13.94 32.43
C ALA A 152 42.57 -12.98 33.54
N LYS A 153 43.45 -12.84 34.54
CA LYS A 153 43.31 -11.91 35.68
C LYS A 153 43.54 -10.46 35.22
N MET A 154 42.72 -9.95 34.30
CA MET A 154 42.86 -8.60 33.76
C MET A 154 42.17 -7.56 34.63
N PRO A 155 42.64 -6.28 34.65
CA PRO A 155 41.93 -5.16 35.22
C PRO A 155 40.53 -4.98 34.56
N LYS A 156 39.54 -4.49 35.32
CA LYS A 156 38.15 -4.34 34.83
C LYS A 156 38.05 -3.62 33.50
N LEU A 157 38.76 -2.51 33.34
CA LEU A 157 38.78 -1.70 32.11
C LEU A 157 39.32 -2.48 30.88
N ALA A 158 40.36 -3.30 31.06
CA ALA A 158 40.89 -4.12 30.00
C ALA A 158 39.93 -5.24 29.61
N LYS A 159 39.29 -5.89 30.59
CA LYS A 159 38.32 -6.96 30.37
C LYS A 159 37.09 -6.47 29.60
N GLU A 160 36.57 -5.28 29.92
CA GLU A 160 35.44 -4.67 29.22
C GLU A 160 35.81 -4.37 27.76
N LYS A 161 36.99 -3.86 27.50
CA LYS A 161 37.49 -3.58 26.16
C LYS A 161 37.67 -4.85 25.34
N CYS A 162 38.27 -5.89 25.89
CA CYS A 162 38.40 -7.21 25.23
C CYS A 162 37.05 -7.84 24.88
N LEU A 163 36.07 -7.77 25.80
CA LEU A 163 34.73 -8.27 25.56
C LEU A 163 34.01 -7.48 24.47
N SER A 164 34.22 -6.18 24.37
CA SER A 164 33.63 -5.34 23.33
C SER A 164 34.21 -5.69 21.94
N GLU A 165 35.52 -5.90 21.86
CA GLU A 165 36.17 -6.31 20.61
C GLU A 165 35.80 -7.75 20.20
N LEU A 166 35.71 -8.68 21.17
CA LEU A 166 35.20 -10.02 20.91
C LEU A 166 33.75 -10.01 20.34
N LYS A 167 32.93 -9.08 20.83
CA LYS A 167 31.56 -8.90 20.32
C LYS A 167 31.55 -8.38 18.89
N LYS A 168 32.46 -7.49 18.54
CA LYS A 168 32.63 -7.01 17.17
C LYS A 168 33.12 -8.16 16.24
N LEU A 169 34.13 -8.90 16.68
CA LEU A 169 34.64 -10.07 15.96
C LEU A 169 33.54 -11.11 15.67
N LYS A 170 32.67 -11.39 16.64
CA LYS A 170 31.51 -12.28 16.46
C LYS A 170 30.51 -11.78 15.45
N SER A 171 30.40 -10.46 15.23
CA SER A 171 29.49 -9.85 14.25
C SER A 171 30.13 -9.66 12.87
N MET A 172 31.43 -9.81 12.74
CA MET A 172 32.15 -9.72 11.46
C MET A 172 32.07 -11.01 10.65
N SER A 173 32.15 -10.90 9.34
CA SER A 173 32.25 -12.06 8.47
C SER A 173 33.63 -12.71 8.65
N PRO A 174 33.73 -14.06 8.77
CA PRO A 174 35.01 -14.76 8.89
C PRO A 174 35.98 -14.49 7.74
N MET A 175 35.48 -14.05 6.58
CA MET A 175 36.29 -13.74 5.39
C MET A 175 36.70 -12.25 5.32
N SER A 176 36.49 -11.46 6.37
CA SER A 176 36.96 -10.08 6.39
C SER A 176 38.43 -10.01 6.72
N ALA A 177 39.23 -9.26 5.94
CA ALA A 177 40.65 -9.02 6.19
C ALA A 177 40.97 -8.41 7.57
N GLU A 178 39.95 -7.94 8.30
CA GLU A 178 40.03 -7.39 9.65
C GLU A 178 39.78 -8.45 10.72
N ALA A 179 39.34 -9.66 10.35
CA ALA A 179 39.03 -10.75 11.27
C ALA A 179 40.26 -11.72 11.43
N THR A 180 41.21 -11.62 10.53
CA THR A 180 42.50 -12.34 10.60
C THR A 180 43.54 -11.48 11.26
#